data_438e8f6aa6f0054e09466e2637ed544d
#
_entry.id   438e8f6aa6f0054e09466e2637ed544d
#
_cell.length_a   1.000
_cell.length_b   1.000
_cell.length_c   1.000
_cell.angle_alpha   90.00
_cell.angle_beta   90.00
_cell.angle_gamma   90.00
#
_symmetry.space_group_name_H-M   'P 1'
#
loop_
_entity.id
_entity.type
_entity.pdbx_description
1 polymer ?
#
loop_
_entity_poly.entity_id
_entity_poly.type
_entity_poly.pdbx_seq_one_letter_code
_entity_poly.pdbx_strand_id
1 'polypeptide(L)'
;RYLVIGFPAGIPTPPLNLTLLKSSSIVGVFWGASVAREPERHKANVAALFKLYSEGKVKPRVSARYPLREGGKAIRALMDRTALGKIVVTME
;
A
#
# COMPACT_ATOMS: atom_id res chain seq x y z
N ARG A 1 -4.22 17.56 6.32
CA ARG A 1 -4.43 17.05 4.94
C ARG A 1 -5.04 15.66 5.00
N TYR A 2 -6.02 15.40 4.15
CA TYR A 2 -6.58 14.07 3.91
C TYR A 2 -6.05 13.56 2.57
N LEU A 3 -5.37 12.43 2.58
CA LEU A 3 -4.78 11.83 1.38
C LEU A 3 -5.70 10.76 0.81
N VAL A 4 -6.10 10.89 -0.45
CA VAL A 4 -6.88 9.90 -1.19
C VAL A 4 -5.92 9.01 -1.98
N ILE A 5 -5.76 7.75 -1.54
CA ILE A 5 -4.78 6.80 -2.09
C ILE A 5 -5.47 5.68 -2.87
N GLY A 6 -6.71 5.34 -2.53
CA GLY A 6 -7.48 4.27 -3.18
C GLY A 6 -8.87 4.11 -2.60
N PHE A 7 -9.64 3.19 -3.19
CA PHE A 7 -11.08 3.00 -2.90
C PHE A 7 -11.44 1.53 -2.61
N PRO A 8 -10.82 0.87 -1.62
CA PRO A 8 -11.03 -0.57 -1.39
C PRO A 8 -12.45 -0.92 -0.91
N ALA A 9 -13.19 0.05 -0.40
CA ALA A 9 -14.57 -0.12 0.08
C ALA A 9 -15.60 0.68 -0.74
N GLY A 10 -15.25 1.07 -1.97
CA GLY A 10 -16.08 1.93 -2.83
C GLY A 10 -15.67 3.40 -2.75
N ILE A 11 -16.25 4.21 -3.63
CA ILE A 11 -15.93 5.64 -3.72
C ILE A 11 -16.61 6.39 -2.58
N PRO A 12 -15.85 7.04 -1.68
CA PRO A 12 -16.45 7.78 -0.56
C PRO A 12 -17.06 9.10 -1.03
N THR A 13 -18.08 9.55 -0.31
CA THR A 13 -18.73 10.85 -0.52
C THR A 13 -18.53 11.74 0.71
N PRO A 14 -17.35 12.36 0.87
CA PRO A 14 -17.07 13.19 2.04
C PRO A 14 -17.90 14.47 1.99
N PRO A 15 -18.40 14.96 3.14
CA PRO A 15 -19.08 16.25 3.23
C PRO A 15 -18.06 17.38 3.04
N LEU A 16 -18.01 17.98 1.84
CA LEU A 16 -17.01 18.98 1.46
C LEU A 16 -17.02 20.26 2.30
N ASN A 17 -18.15 20.60 2.91
CA ASN A 17 -18.26 21.72 3.86
C ASN A 17 -17.28 21.60 5.04
N LEU A 18 -16.89 20.39 5.42
CA LEU A 18 -15.90 20.17 6.48
C LEU A 18 -14.51 20.66 6.11
N THR A 19 -14.15 20.65 4.83
CA THR A 19 -12.85 21.18 4.39
C THR A 19 -12.75 22.68 4.68
N LEU A 20 -13.83 23.44 4.44
CA LEU A 20 -13.93 24.84 4.79
C LEU A 20 -13.89 25.05 6.32
N LEU A 21 -14.78 24.35 7.06
CA LEU A 21 -14.94 24.53 8.52
C LEU A 21 -13.69 24.12 9.31
N LYS A 22 -12.89 23.20 8.80
CA LYS A 22 -11.67 22.68 9.44
C LYS A 22 -10.38 23.23 8.83
N SER A 23 -10.47 24.15 7.89
CA SER A 23 -9.30 24.68 7.15
C SER A 23 -8.37 23.56 6.66
N SER A 24 -8.96 22.49 6.14
CA SER A 24 -8.27 21.28 5.71
C SER A 24 -8.24 21.15 4.20
N SER A 25 -7.42 20.25 3.69
CA SER A 25 -7.32 19.95 2.26
C SER A 25 -7.47 18.46 1.99
N ILE A 26 -8.10 18.13 0.87
CA ILE A 26 -8.17 16.78 0.31
C ILE A 26 -7.21 16.73 -0.87
N VAL A 27 -6.28 15.79 -0.86
CA VAL A 27 -5.22 15.66 -1.87
C VAL A 27 -5.21 14.26 -2.44
N GLY A 28 -5.36 14.14 -3.75
CA GLY A 28 -5.23 12.87 -4.47
C GLY A 28 -3.76 12.44 -4.57
N VAL A 29 -3.50 11.15 -4.37
CA VAL A 29 -2.18 10.55 -4.53
C VAL A 29 -2.30 9.39 -5.52
N PHE A 30 -1.92 9.64 -6.78
CA PHE A 30 -1.87 8.59 -7.80
C PHE A 30 -0.41 8.16 -8.02
N TRP A 31 0.04 7.27 -7.17
CA TRP A 31 1.43 6.81 -7.15
C TRP A 31 1.90 6.22 -8.49
N GLY A 32 1.08 5.39 -9.15
CA GLY A 32 1.43 4.79 -10.44
C GLY A 32 1.75 5.84 -11.51
N ALA A 33 0.94 6.90 -11.59
CA ALA A 33 1.19 8.01 -12.52
C ALA A 33 2.46 8.81 -12.13
N SER A 34 2.74 8.97 -10.84
CA SER A 34 3.95 9.62 -10.35
C SER A 34 5.20 8.83 -10.75
N VAL A 35 5.17 7.50 -10.62
CA VAL A 35 6.26 6.61 -11.06
C VAL A 35 6.58 6.79 -12.54
N ALA A 36 5.54 6.87 -13.40
CA ALA A 36 5.72 7.04 -14.83
C ALA A 36 6.29 8.42 -15.21
N ARG A 37 5.90 9.48 -14.49
CA ARG A 37 6.36 10.85 -14.75
C ARG A 37 7.76 11.14 -14.20
N GLU A 38 8.10 10.55 -13.06
CA GLU A 38 9.34 10.82 -12.31
C GLU A 38 10.09 9.53 -11.98
N PRO A 39 10.56 8.77 -12.99
CA PRO A 39 11.18 7.45 -12.76
C PRO A 39 12.43 7.51 -11.89
N GLU A 40 13.24 8.56 -12.01
CA GLU A 40 14.46 8.71 -11.20
C GLU A 40 14.13 8.98 -9.73
N ARG A 41 13.08 9.75 -9.46
CA ARG A 41 12.57 9.95 -8.10
C ARG A 41 12.04 8.63 -7.51
N HIS A 42 11.37 7.84 -8.33
CA HIS A 42 10.91 6.52 -7.90
C HIS A 42 12.09 5.61 -7.52
N LYS A 43 13.14 5.54 -8.34
CA LYS A 43 14.36 4.79 -8.03
C LYS A 43 15.00 5.25 -6.71
N ALA A 44 15.13 6.55 -6.51
CA ALA A 44 15.66 7.11 -5.28
C ALA A 44 14.81 6.73 -4.05
N ASN A 45 13.48 6.78 -4.16
CA ASN A 45 12.56 6.37 -3.10
C ASN A 45 12.70 4.88 -2.77
N VAL A 46 12.80 4.02 -3.78
CA VAL A 46 13.00 2.57 -3.60
C VAL A 46 14.34 2.30 -2.90
N ALA A 47 15.42 2.95 -3.33
CA ALA A 47 16.73 2.82 -2.70
C ALA A 47 16.69 3.26 -1.21
N ALA A 48 16.00 4.37 -0.91
CA ALA A 48 15.83 4.85 0.46
C ALA A 48 15.05 3.85 1.33
N LEU A 49 13.99 3.22 0.78
CA LEU A 49 13.22 2.19 1.48
C LEU A 49 14.06 0.95 1.79
N PHE A 50 14.86 0.47 0.83
CA PHE A 50 15.78 -0.64 1.05
C PHE A 50 16.85 -0.32 2.10
N LYS A 51 17.36 0.91 2.10
CA LYS A 51 18.29 1.37 3.14
C LYS A 51 17.64 1.32 4.52
N LEU A 52 16.41 1.84 4.67
CA LEU A 52 15.68 1.78 5.92
C LEU A 52 15.42 0.33 6.38
N TYR A 53 15.16 -0.57 5.44
CA TYR A 53 15.00 -1.99 5.72
C TYR A 53 16.32 -2.61 6.21
N SER A 54 17.44 -2.37 5.53
CA SER A 54 18.77 -2.90 5.92
C SER A 54 19.23 -2.37 7.28
N GLU A 55 18.84 -1.14 7.63
CA GLU A 55 19.10 -0.54 8.94
C GLU A 55 18.12 -1.04 10.04
N GLY A 56 17.18 -1.92 9.69
CA GLY A 56 16.18 -2.46 10.62
C GLY A 56 15.11 -1.47 11.07
N LYS A 57 15.04 -0.28 10.45
CA LYS A 57 14.04 0.76 10.74
C LYS A 57 12.66 0.45 10.17
N VAL A 58 12.60 -0.32 9.09
CA VAL A 58 11.37 -0.81 8.47
C VAL A 58 11.40 -2.33 8.47
N LYS A 59 10.40 -2.96 9.08
CA LYS A 59 10.29 -4.43 9.20
C LYS A 59 8.90 -4.87 8.75
N PRO A 60 8.68 -5.14 7.45
CA PRO A 60 7.42 -5.63 6.97
C PRO A 60 7.06 -6.98 7.63
N ARG A 61 5.86 -7.05 8.20
CA ARG A 61 5.38 -8.30 8.79
C ARG A 61 4.94 -9.26 7.70
N VAL A 62 5.56 -10.43 7.63
CA VAL A 62 5.08 -11.58 6.86
C VAL A 62 4.22 -12.43 7.78
N SER A 63 2.90 -12.48 7.54
CA SER A 63 1.94 -13.16 8.40
C SER A 63 1.75 -14.64 8.01
N ALA A 64 1.96 -14.99 6.75
CA ALA A 64 1.85 -16.37 6.25
C ALA A 64 2.75 -16.61 5.04
N ARG A 65 3.17 -17.87 4.88
CA ARG A 65 3.86 -18.37 3.70
C ARG A 65 3.13 -19.60 3.17
N TYR A 66 2.96 -19.65 1.87
CA TYR A 66 2.31 -20.75 1.16
C TYR A 66 3.26 -21.28 0.07
N PRO A 67 3.40 -22.59 -0.11
CA PRO A 67 4.09 -23.12 -1.29
C PRO A 67 3.30 -22.77 -2.56
N LEU A 68 3.96 -22.74 -3.72
CA LEU A 68 3.35 -22.35 -4.99
C LEU A 68 2.07 -23.15 -5.29
N ARG A 69 2.07 -24.46 -4.99
CA ARG A 69 0.89 -25.35 -5.15
C ARG A 69 -0.34 -24.90 -4.35
N GLU A 70 -0.14 -24.08 -3.33
CA GLU A 70 -1.20 -23.51 -2.48
C GLU A 70 -1.47 -22.03 -2.72
N GLY A 71 -0.99 -21.48 -3.84
CA GLY A 71 -1.17 -20.06 -4.19
C GLY A 71 -2.64 -19.63 -4.18
N GLY A 72 -3.56 -20.49 -4.55
CA GLY A 72 -5.01 -20.23 -4.46
C GLY A 72 -5.49 -19.97 -3.02
N LYS A 73 -4.93 -20.66 -2.02
CA LYS A 73 -5.22 -20.40 -0.61
C LYS A 73 -4.68 -19.06 -0.15
N ALA A 74 -3.49 -18.68 -0.64
CA ALA A 74 -2.89 -17.37 -0.35
C ALA A 74 -3.77 -16.23 -0.86
N ILE A 75 -4.29 -16.33 -2.09
CA ILE A 75 -5.22 -15.35 -2.66
C ILE A 75 -6.52 -15.30 -1.85
N ARG A 76 -7.08 -16.45 -1.48
CA ARG A 76 -8.31 -16.52 -0.68
C ARG A 76 -8.15 -15.85 0.67
N ALA A 77 -7.01 -16.04 1.35
CA ALA A 77 -6.74 -15.37 2.63
C ALA A 77 -6.74 -13.84 2.53
N LEU A 78 -6.33 -13.27 1.38
CA LEU A 78 -6.47 -11.84 1.11
C LEU A 78 -7.94 -11.44 0.88
N MET A 79 -8.69 -12.22 0.09
CA MET A 79 -10.11 -11.97 -0.19
C MET A 79 -10.96 -12.02 1.09
N ASP A 80 -10.69 -12.99 1.95
CA ASP A 80 -11.38 -13.21 3.22
C ASP A 80 -10.93 -12.23 4.32
N ARG A 81 -9.98 -11.32 4.00
CA ARG A 81 -9.41 -10.31 4.93
C ARG A 81 -8.81 -10.92 6.21
N THR A 82 -8.32 -12.15 6.15
CA THR A 82 -7.67 -12.83 7.28
C THR A 82 -6.19 -12.51 7.40
N ALA A 83 -5.59 -11.89 6.37
CA ALA A 83 -4.19 -11.51 6.35
C ALA A 83 -3.92 -10.31 7.25
N LEU A 84 -3.03 -10.47 8.24
CA LEU A 84 -2.61 -9.41 9.17
C LEU A 84 -1.28 -8.74 8.77
N GLY A 85 -0.77 -9.04 7.60
CA GLY A 85 0.50 -8.56 7.06
C GLY A 85 0.68 -9.02 5.62
N LYS A 86 1.92 -9.14 5.19
CA LYS A 86 2.22 -9.68 3.86
C LYS A 86 2.04 -11.20 3.84
N ILE A 87 1.43 -11.69 2.78
CA ILE A 87 1.41 -13.12 2.42
C ILE A 87 2.45 -13.33 1.34
N VAL A 88 3.27 -14.36 1.51
CA VAL A 88 4.33 -14.74 0.56
C VAL A 88 4.03 -16.12 -0.01
N VAL A 89 4.16 -16.25 -1.32
CA VAL A 89 4.17 -17.56 -2.00
C VAL A 89 5.62 -17.93 -2.28
N THR A 90 6.04 -19.10 -1.80
CA THR A 90 7.40 -19.62 -2.01
C THR A 90 7.41 -20.55 -3.22
N MET A 91 8.55 -20.63 -3.89
CA MET A 91 8.72 -21.46 -5.09
C MET A 91 9.06 -22.91 -4.78
N GLU A 92 8.92 -23.32 -3.53
CA GLU A 92 9.07 -24.71 -3.06
C GLU A 92 7.79 -25.51 -3.20
#